data_eecc32ef51bb15c6652ebbcaaffbfe96
#
_entry.id   eecc32ef51bb15c6652ebbcaaffbfe96
#
_cell.length_a   1.000
_cell.length_b   1.000
_cell.length_c   1.000
_cell.angle_alpha   90.00
_cell.angle_beta   90.00
_cell.angle_gamma   90.00
#
_symmetry.space_group_name_H-M   'P 1'
#
loop_
_entity.id
_entity.type
_entity.pdbx_description
1 polymer ?
#
loop_
_entity_poly.entity_id
_entity_poly.type
_entity_poly.pdbx_seq_one_letter_code
_entity_poly.pdbx_strand_id
1 'polypeptide(L)'
;NDKTTLINNIALSNAIIFLLNNEDDYENPNLLSLLDAGVKAHSLLATEVYPEGSEEYLLSSDIDVTYKKILNFVHVYGIQTALPSMQIAIDAAMESAIQNNYYNPVSDLTEDQQIEEYFSLGLECYFGIWAHDPNGNGYCGENQYAFINRDAMIDGDPELYYIINQFLGET
;
A
#
# COMPACT_ATOMS: atom_id res chain seq x y z
N ASN A 1 -11.07 7.65 18.76
CA ASN A 1 -11.06 6.50 17.84
C ASN A 1 -10.07 6.79 16.71
N ASP A 2 -9.12 5.89 16.51
CA ASP A 2 -7.99 6.09 15.61
C ASP A 2 -8.43 6.34 14.16
N LYS A 3 -9.49 5.66 13.69
CA LYS A 3 -10.08 5.90 12.37
C LYS A 3 -10.56 7.35 12.18
N THR A 4 -11.20 7.94 13.20
CA THR A 4 -11.63 9.34 13.16
C THR A 4 -10.44 10.29 13.15
N THR A 5 -9.42 10.02 13.96
CA THR A 5 -8.18 10.80 14.01
C THR A 5 -7.48 10.79 12.66
N LEU A 6 -7.35 9.62 12.04
CA LEU A 6 -6.76 9.43 10.73
C LEU A 6 -7.52 10.22 9.64
N ILE A 7 -8.84 10.04 9.55
CA ILE A 7 -9.66 10.72 8.54
C ILE A 7 -9.54 12.25 8.68
N ASN A 8 -9.61 12.76 9.90
CA ASN A 8 -9.46 14.20 10.17
C ASN A 8 -8.07 14.69 9.74
N ASN A 9 -7.03 13.92 10.00
CA ASN A 9 -5.66 14.30 9.62
C ASN A 9 -5.49 14.34 8.10
N ILE A 10 -5.99 13.33 7.39
CA ILE A 10 -5.98 13.32 5.91
C ILE A 10 -6.72 14.55 5.38
N ALA A 11 -7.91 14.84 5.89
CA ALA A 11 -8.71 16.00 5.46
C ALA A 11 -7.97 17.32 5.71
N LEU A 12 -7.26 17.46 6.83
CA LEU A 12 -6.50 18.66 7.18
C LEU A 12 -5.17 18.79 6.41
N SER A 13 -4.64 17.69 5.89
CA SER A 13 -3.36 17.67 5.18
C SER A 13 -3.42 18.33 3.80
N ASN A 14 -4.62 18.59 3.26
CA ASN A 14 -4.85 18.99 1.86
C ASN A 14 -4.21 18.02 0.84
N ALA A 15 -4.07 16.75 1.21
CA ALA A 15 -3.57 15.74 0.31
C ALA A 15 -4.64 15.33 -0.70
N ILE A 16 -4.25 15.08 -1.95
CA ILE A 16 -5.15 14.69 -3.03
C ILE A 16 -4.56 13.54 -3.85
N ILE A 17 -5.44 12.73 -4.44
CA ILE A 17 -5.05 11.73 -5.43
C ILE A 17 -5.40 12.28 -6.80
N PHE A 18 -4.39 12.40 -7.66
CA PHE A 18 -4.57 12.75 -9.07
C PHE A 18 -4.81 11.50 -9.89
N LEU A 19 -5.85 11.52 -10.73
CA LEU A 19 -6.07 10.53 -11.77
C LEU A 19 -5.48 11.07 -13.06
N LEU A 20 -4.45 10.42 -13.56
CA LEU A 20 -3.73 10.79 -14.77
C LEU A 20 -4.00 9.75 -15.87
N ASN A 21 -4.06 10.16 -17.13
CA ASN A 21 -4.26 9.20 -18.21
C ASN A 21 -2.98 8.40 -18.51
N ASN A 22 -1.84 9.08 -18.44
CA ASN A 22 -0.52 8.50 -18.69
C ASN A 22 0.58 9.36 -18.04
N GLU A 23 1.83 8.95 -18.21
CA GLU A 23 3.00 9.64 -17.62
C GLU A 23 3.20 11.07 -18.14
N ASP A 24 2.79 11.39 -19.36
CA ASP A 24 2.92 12.75 -19.91
C ASP A 24 2.10 13.78 -19.10
N ASP A 25 1.05 13.32 -18.42
CA ASP A 25 0.21 14.17 -17.56
C ASP A 25 0.96 14.71 -16.32
N TYR A 26 2.11 14.13 -15.95
CA TYR A 26 2.96 14.69 -14.89
C TYR A 26 3.55 16.05 -15.25
N GLU A 27 3.67 16.36 -16.55
CA GLU A 27 4.14 17.66 -17.04
C GLU A 27 3.00 18.68 -17.19
N ASN A 28 1.76 18.33 -16.81
CA ASN A 28 0.62 19.23 -16.90
C ASN A 28 0.86 20.49 -16.06
N PRO A 29 0.81 21.69 -16.65
CA PRO A 29 1.10 22.94 -15.93
C PRO A 29 0.19 23.20 -14.73
N ASN A 30 -1.06 22.73 -14.75
CA ASN A 30 -1.98 22.87 -13.64
C ASN A 30 -1.57 21.98 -12.48
N LEU A 31 -1.14 20.74 -12.75
CA LEU A 31 -0.60 19.82 -11.74
C LEU A 31 0.66 20.40 -11.12
N LEU A 32 1.63 20.82 -11.94
CA LEU A 32 2.87 21.42 -11.46
C LEU A 32 2.61 22.66 -10.60
N SER A 33 1.66 23.50 -10.99
CA SER A 33 1.26 24.67 -10.20
C SER A 33 0.70 24.33 -8.83
N LEU A 34 -0.06 23.20 -8.72
CA LEU A 34 -0.58 22.73 -7.43
C LEU A 34 0.54 22.16 -6.54
N LEU A 35 1.49 21.43 -7.13
CA LEU A 35 2.64 20.90 -6.40
C LEU A 35 3.55 22.04 -5.92
N ASP A 36 3.79 23.05 -6.75
CA ASP A 36 4.55 24.25 -6.38
C ASP A 36 3.87 25.06 -5.27
N ALA A 37 2.55 25.00 -5.21
CA ALA A 37 1.76 25.60 -4.12
C ALA A 37 1.79 24.75 -2.83
N GLY A 38 2.53 23.63 -2.81
CA GLY A 38 2.70 22.75 -1.65
C GLY A 38 1.53 21.78 -1.41
N VAL A 39 0.71 21.53 -2.42
CA VAL A 39 -0.32 20.48 -2.36
C VAL A 39 0.36 19.13 -2.29
N LYS A 40 0.02 18.33 -1.30
CA LYS A 40 0.49 16.96 -1.15
C LYS A 40 -0.29 16.06 -2.11
N ALA A 41 0.41 15.30 -2.94
CA ALA A 41 -0.18 14.54 -4.01
C ALA A 41 0.27 13.08 -4.02
N HIS A 42 -0.67 12.20 -4.31
CA HIS A 42 -0.43 10.86 -4.84
C HIS A 42 -1.01 10.79 -6.24
N SER A 43 -0.41 10.01 -7.12
CA SER A 43 -0.91 9.80 -8.47
C SER A 43 -1.33 8.37 -8.70
N LEU A 44 -2.38 8.21 -9.50
CA LEU A 44 -2.83 6.95 -10.06
C LEU A 44 -2.93 7.13 -11.57
N LEU A 45 -2.22 6.31 -12.33
CA LEU A 45 -2.30 6.31 -13.79
C LEU A 45 -3.43 5.40 -14.26
N ALA A 46 -4.15 5.80 -15.28
CA ALA A 46 -5.19 4.97 -15.90
C ALA A 46 -4.62 3.65 -16.44
N THR A 47 -3.35 3.65 -16.83
CA THR A 47 -2.62 2.45 -17.28
C THR A 47 -2.24 1.47 -16.17
N GLU A 48 -2.38 1.88 -14.90
CA GLU A 48 -2.14 1.05 -13.72
C GLU A 48 -3.44 0.43 -13.15
N VAL A 49 -4.59 0.72 -13.77
CA VAL A 49 -5.91 0.26 -13.31
C VAL A 49 -6.35 -0.94 -14.13
N TYR A 50 -6.38 -2.09 -13.50
CA TYR A 50 -6.86 -3.35 -14.10
C TYR A 50 -8.13 -3.79 -13.39
N PRO A 51 -9.34 -3.63 -13.98
CA PRO A 51 -10.56 -4.05 -13.32
C PRO A 51 -10.52 -5.52 -12.94
N GLU A 52 -10.82 -5.84 -11.69
CA GLU A 52 -10.84 -7.19 -11.18
C GLU A 52 -11.72 -8.11 -12.05
N GLY A 53 -11.16 -9.25 -12.46
CA GLY A 53 -11.82 -10.21 -13.35
C GLY A 53 -11.77 -9.85 -14.83
N SER A 54 -11.13 -8.76 -15.25
CA SER A 54 -10.86 -8.48 -16.66
C SER A 54 -9.86 -9.49 -17.23
N GLU A 55 -9.80 -9.59 -18.56
CA GLU A 55 -8.85 -10.48 -19.22
C GLU A 55 -7.41 -10.07 -18.90
N GLU A 56 -7.13 -8.77 -18.88
CA GLU A 56 -5.84 -8.21 -18.53
C GLU A 56 -5.44 -8.59 -17.10
N TYR A 57 -6.34 -8.44 -16.13
CA TYR A 57 -6.12 -8.82 -14.73
C TYR A 57 -5.82 -10.32 -14.59
N LEU A 58 -6.56 -11.18 -15.30
CA LEU A 58 -6.40 -12.64 -15.20
C LEU A 58 -5.17 -13.19 -15.92
N LEU A 59 -4.70 -12.51 -16.96
CA LEU A 59 -3.57 -12.93 -17.78
C LEU A 59 -2.25 -12.24 -17.42
N SER A 60 -2.33 -11.11 -16.71
CA SER A 60 -1.17 -10.33 -16.30
C SER A 60 -0.57 -10.88 -15.00
N SER A 61 0.74 -10.75 -14.86
CA SER A 61 1.43 -10.86 -13.57
C SER A 61 1.18 -9.64 -12.67
N ASP A 62 0.59 -8.59 -13.23
CA ASP A 62 0.27 -7.36 -12.55
C ASP A 62 -1.15 -7.42 -12.00
N ILE A 63 -1.37 -6.71 -10.90
CA ILE A 63 -2.69 -6.49 -10.31
C ILE A 63 -3.10 -5.03 -10.48
N ASP A 64 -4.38 -4.78 -10.25
CA ASP A 64 -4.89 -3.41 -10.14
C ASP A 64 -4.21 -2.69 -8.96
N VAL A 65 -3.35 -1.73 -9.25
CA VAL A 65 -2.62 -0.97 -8.23
C VAL A 65 -3.45 0.13 -7.57
N THR A 66 -4.72 0.30 -7.94
CA THR A 66 -5.62 1.31 -7.35
C THR A 66 -5.67 1.17 -5.83
N TYR A 67 -5.84 -0.06 -5.33
CA TYR A 67 -5.86 -0.33 -3.90
C TYR A 67 -4.56 0.08 -3.24
N LYS A 68 -3.42 -0.32 -3.80
CA LYS A 68 -2.10 0.02 -3.31
C LYS A 68 -1.90 1.54 -3.21
N LYS A 69 -2.24 2.28 -4.25
CA LYS A 69 -2.11 3.75 -4.28
C LYS A 69 -2.99 4.43 -3.23
N ILE A 70 -4.24 3.95 -3.04
CA ILE A 70 -5.13 4.46 -2.00
C ILE A 70 -4.59 4.13 -0.61
N LEU A 71 -4.11 2.91 -0.39
CA LEU A 71 -3.56 2.48 0.89
C LEU A 71 -2.28 3.26 1.24
N ASN A 72 -1.40 3.49 0.28
CA ASN A 72 -0.21 4.34 0.46
C ASN A 72 -0.60 5.77 0.79
N PHE A 73 -1.60 6.33 0.13
CA PHE A 73 -2.13 7.65 0.45
C PHE A 73 -2.62 7.74 1.91
N VAL A 74 -3.37 6.73 2.35
CA VAL A 74 -3.86 6.63 3.74
C VAL A 74 -2.69 6.44 4.72
N HIS A 75 -1.69 5.66 4.38
CA HIS A 75 -0.50 5.45 5.20
C HIS A 75 0.29 6.75 5.37
N VAL A 76 0.70 7.37 4.28
CA VAL A 76 1.57 8.56 4.28
C VAL A 76 0.88 9.77 4.92
N TYR A 77 -0.34 10.07 4.52
CA TYR A 77 -1.04 11.29 4.99
C TYR A 77 -1.94 11.07 6.19
N GLY A 78 -2.14 9.83 6.58
CA GLY A 78 -2.93 9.46 7.75
C GLY A 78 -2.08 8.83 8.84
N ILE A 79 -1.65 7.57 8.66
CA ILE A 79 -1.03 6.77 9.72
C ILE A 79 0.27 7.40 10.21
N GLN A 80 1.21 7.66 9.32
CA GLN A 80 2.54 8.22 9.67
C GLN A 80 2.44 9.49 10.50
N THR A 81 1.45 10.33 10.22
CA THR A 81 1.33 11.64 10.86
C THR A 81 0.38 11.65 12.06
N ALA A 82 -0.67 10.84 12.06
CA ALA A 82 -1.71 10.87 13.10
C ALA A 82 -1.61 9.73 14.10
N LEU A 83 -0.95 8.64 13.76
CA LEU A 83 -0.87 7.42 14.58
C LEU A 83 0.59 6.94 14.74
N PRO A 84 1.47 7.74 15.38
CA PRO A 84 2.90 7.43 15.44
C PRO A 84 3.20 6.09 16.14
N SER A 85 2.37 5.66 17.09
CA SER A 85 2.55 4.35 17.73
C SER A 85 2.27 3.19 16.77
N MET A 86 1.32 3.36 15.84
CA MET A 86 1.04 2.38 14.79
C MET A 86 2.18 2.35 13.77
N GLN A 87 2.72 3.53 13.40
CA GLN A 87 3.88 3.59 12.52
C GLN A 87 5.08 2.83 13.11
N ILE A 88 5.43 3.09 14.37
CA ILE A 88 6.51 2.38 15.05
C ILE A 88 6.29 0.85 15.07
N ALA A 89 5.05 0.42 15.24
CA ALA A 89 4.72 -1.00 15.19
C ALA A 89 4.89 -1.60 13.78
N ILE A 90 4.51 -0.86 12.72
CA ILE A 90 4.72 -1.28 11.33
C ILE A 90 6.21 -1.40 11.01
N ASP A 91 7.02 -0.42 11.44
CA ASP A 91 8.48 -0.41 11.25
C ASP A 91 9.11 -1.66 11.90
N ALA A 92 8.75 -1.95 13.14
CA ALA A 92 9.25 -3.11 13.86
C ALA A 92 8.81 -4.45 13.23
N ALA A 93 7.56 -4.51 12.73
CA ALA A 93 7.05 -5.69 12.03
C ALA A 93 7.80 -5.91 10.71
N MET A 94 8.12 -4.84 9.96
CA MET A 94 8.93 -4.94 8.74
C MET A 94 10.33 -5.47 9.03
N GLU A 95 11.01 -4.96 10.06
CA GLU A 95 12.33 -5.45 10.45
C GLU A 95 12.29 -6.95 10.80
N SER A 96 11.27 -7.37 11.55
CA SER A 96 11.03 -8.78 11.88
C SER A 96 10.77 -9.63 10.61
N ALA A 97 9.95 -9.13 9.69
CA ALA A 97 9.64 -9.81 8.44
C ALA A 97 10.87 -9.98 7.55
N ILE A 98 11.75 -8.99 7.48
CA ILE A 98 13.04 -9.08 6.75
C ILE A 98 13.92 -10.16 7.38
N GLN A 99 14.07 -10.16 8.70
CA GLN A 99 14.90 -11.14 9.42
C GLN A 99 14.43 -12.59 9.22
N ASN A 100 13.11 -12.78 9.08
CA ASN A 100 12.50 -14.09 8.88
C ASN A 100 12.32 -14.46 7.39
N ASN A 101 12.77 -13.64 6.46
CA ASN A 101 12.60 -13.79 5.01
C ASN A 101 11.12 -13.82 4.58
N TYR A 102 10.25 -13.10 5.27
CA TYR A 102 8.84 -12.90 4.90
C TYR A 102 8.66 -11.71 3.99
N TYR A 103 9.56 -10.74 4.08
CA TYR A 103 9.61 -9.59 3.20
C TYR A 103 11.01 -9.43 2.58
N ASN A 104 11.07 -9.27 1.26
CA ASN A 104 12.27 -9.02 0.49
C ASN A 104 12.30 -7.55 0.06
N PRO A 105 13.12 -6.70 0.70
CA PRO A 105 13.19 -5.28 0.35
C PRO A 105 13.63 -5.04 -1.09
N VAL A 106 13.07 -4.04 -1.73
CA VAL A 106 13.47 -3.59 -3.08
C VAL A 106 14.67 -2.66 -2.94
N SER A 107 15.78 -2.98 -3.62
CA SER A 107 17.08 -2.31 -3.44
C SER A 107 17.08 -0.80 -3.71
N ASP A 108 16.17 -0.34 -4.58
CA ASP A 108 16.14 1.03 -5.09
C ASP A 108 15.20 1.95 -4.30
N LEU A 109 14.52 1.40 -3.29
CA LEU A 109 13.61 2.16 -2.41
C LEU A 109 14.35 2.68 -1.17
N THR A 110 13.96 3.88 -0.73
CA THR A 110 14.35 4.39 0.58
C THR A 110 13.69 3.59 1.70
N GLU A 111 14.18 3.74 2.94
CA GLU A 111 13.59 3.07 4.10
C GLU A 111 12.09 3.38 4.26
N ASP A 112 11.68 4.64 4.16
CA ASP A 112 10.28 5.04 4.22
C ASP A 112 9.44 4.35 3.13
N GLN A 113 9.95 4.30 1.89
CA GLN A 113 9.28 3.63 0.78
C GLN A 113 9.22 2.11 0.98
N GLN A 114 10.21 1.49 1.62
CA GLN A 114 10.18 0.07 1.99
C GLN A 114 9.06 -0.22 2.99
N ILE A 115 8.89 0.66 3.98
CA ILE A 115 7.82 0.53 4.98
C ILE A 115 6.44 0.66 4.30
N GLU A 116 6.29 1.63 3.41
CA GLU A 116 5.07 1.81 2.61
C GLU A 116 4.76 0.57 1.78
N GLU A 117 5.76 0.02 1.10
CA GLU A 117 5.65 -1.18 0.28
C GLU A 117 5.25 -2.40 1.10
N TYR A 118 5.98 -2.66 2.19
CA TYR A 118 5.67 -3.77 3.09
C TYR A 118 4.25 -3.71 3.66
N PHE A 119 3.85 -2.53 4.16
CA PHE A 119 2.52 -2.35 4.72
C PHE A 119 1.42 -2.51 3.66
N SER A 120 1.63 -2.00 2.45
CA SER A 120 0.70 -2.16 1.33
C SER A 120 0.53 -3.60 0.93
N LEU A 121 1.62 -4.35 0.75
CA LEU A 121 1.58 -5.77 0.41
C LEU A 121 0.88 -6.58 1.51
N GLY A 122 1.12 -6.25 2.77
CA GLY A 122 0.40 -6.85 3.88
C GLY A 122 -1.10 -6.58 3.85
N LEU A 123 -1.53 -5.37 3.50
CA LEU A 123 -2.94 -5.02 3.32
C LEU A 123 -3.55 -5.76 2.13
N GLU A 124 -2.86 -5.82 1.00
CA GLU A 124 -3.30 -6.57 -0.18
C GLU A 124 -3.46 -8.05 0.14
N CYS A 125 -2.51 -8.64 0.87
CA CYS A 125 -2.59 -10.00 1.38
C CYS A 125 -3.78 -10.18 2.33
N TYR A 126 -3.96 -9.27 3.30
CA TYR A 126 -5.05 -9.31 4.28
C TYR A 126 -6.44 -9.29 3.63
N PHE A 127 -6.61 -8.51 2.55
CA PHE A 127 -7.86 -8.45 1.77
C PHE A 127 -7.95 -9.52 0.66
N GLY A 128 -6.91 -10.34 0.47
CA GLY A 128 -6.90 -11.43 -0.49
C GLY A 128 -6.82 -10.97 -1.95
N ILE A 129 -6.27 -9.81 -2.22
CA ILE A 129 -6.12 -9.26 -3.59
C ILE A 129 -5.22 -10.19 -4.43
N TRP A 130 -4.19 -10.77 -3.81
CA TRP A 130 -3.26 -11.72 -4.44
C TRP A 130 -3.68 -13.19 -4.33
N ALA A 131 -4.87 -13.49 -3.78
CA ALA A 131 -5.29 -14.87 -3.52
C ALA A 131 -5.45 -15.73 -4.79
N HIS A 132 -5.55 -15.12 -5.98
CA HIS A 132 -5.54 -15.81 -7.27
C HIS A 132 -4.13 -16.23 -7.73
N ASP A 133 -3.08 -15.79 -6.98
CA ASP A 133 -1.68 -16.13 -7.21
C ASP A 133 -1.25 -16.03 -8.69
N PRO A 134 -1.22 -14.82 -9.27
CA PRO A 134 -0.97 -14.63 -10.69
C PRO A 134 0.41 -15.13 -11.14
N ASN A 135 1.37 -15.17 -10.21
CA ASN A 135 2.74 -15.63 -10.44
C ASN A 135 2.92 -17.12 -10.17
N GLY A 136 1.94 -17.79 -9.53
CA GLY A 136 2.00 -19.21 -9.18
C GLY A 136 3.13 -19.58 -8.20
N ASN A 137 3.58 -18.64 -7.38
CA ASN A 137 4.74 -18.82 -6.49
C ASN A 137 4.44 -18.61 -4.99
N GLY A 138 3.21 -18.26 -4.65
CA GLY A 138 2.77 -18.06 -3.27
C GLY A 138 3.21 -16.73 -2.65
N TYR A 139 3.63 -15.75 -3.45
CA TYR A 139 4.08 -14.44 -3.00
C TYR A 139 3.16 -13.32 -3.48
N CYS A 140 2.97 -12.30 -2.65
CA CYS A 140 2.48 -11.00 -3.09
C CYS A 140 3.62 -10.19 -3.72
N GLY A 141 3.27 -9.37 -4.71
CA GLY A 141 4.23 -8.61 -5.48
C GLY A 141 5.16 -9.53 -6.30
N GLU A 142 6.24 -8.99 -6.79
CA GLU A 142 7.28 -9.73 -7.52
C GLU A 142 8.21 -10.49 -6.55
N ASN A 143 7.70 -11.49 -5.83
CA ASN A 143 8.40 -12.23 -4.79
C ASN A 143 8.79 -11.38 -3.56
N GLN A 144 8.06 -10.31 -3.29
CA GLN A 144 8.40 -9.38 -2.22
C GLN A 144 7.86 -9.82 -0.86
N TYR A 145 6.59 -10.29 -0.80
CA TYR A 145 5.96 -10.70 0.45
C TYR A 145 5.50 -12.16 0.39
N ALA A 146 5.91 -12.97 1.35
CA ALA A 146 5.83 -14.43 1.32
C ALA A 146 4.41 -15.01 1.52
N PHE A 147 3.38 -14.19 1.58
CA PHE A 147 2.00 -14.62 1.83
C PHE A 147 1.06 -13.98 0.84
N ILE A 148 0.02 -14.71 0.39
CA ILE A 148 -0.97 -14.25 -0.62
C ILE A 148 -2.37 -14.09 -0.06
N ASN A 149 -2.60 -14.50 1.20
CA ASN A 149 -3.92 -14.42 1.83
C ASN A 149 -3.80 -14.30 3.34
N ARG A 150 -4.91 -13.90 3.96
CA ARG A 150 -5.01 -13.65 5.41
C ARG A 150 -4.64 -14.84 6.27
N ASP A 151 -5.05 -16.04 5.89
CA ASP A 151 -4.82 -17.26 6.70
C ASP A 151 -3.32 -17.58 6.78
N ALA A 152 -2.63 -17.47 5.65
CA ALA A 152 -1.17 -17.65 5.61
C ALA A 152 -0.43 -16.54 6.41
N MET A 153 -0.94 -15.32 6.37
CA MET A 153 -0.38 -14.18 7.10
C MET A 153 -0.52 -14.34 8.64
N ILE A 154 -1.64 -14.90 9.13
CA ILE A 154 -1.85 -15.13 10.56
C ILE A 154 -0.71 -15.97 11.18
N ASP A 155 -0.32 -17.01 10.47
CA ASP A 155 0.71 -17.94 10.97
C ASP A 155 2.14 -17.46 10.64
N GLY A 156 2.31 -16.77 9.52
CA GLY A 156 3.61 -16.38 9.00
C GLY A 156 4.10 -15.02 9.50
N ASP A 157 3.29 -13.99 9.42
CA ASP A 157 3.59 -12.63 9.85
C ASP A 157 2.51 -12.12 10.83
N PRO A 158 2.46 -12.68 12.04
CA PRO A 158 1.44 -12.33 13.00
C PRO A 158 1.52 -10.87 13.48
N GLU A 159 2.70 -10.26 13.46
CA GLU A 159 2.88 -8.88 13.91
C GLU A 159 2.13 -7.93 12.98
N LEU A 160 2.35 -8.01 11.68
CA LEU A 160 1.63 -7.20 10.71
C LEU A 160 0.13 -7.53 10.67
N TYR A 161 -0.21 -8.82 10.75
CA TYR A 161 -1.61 -9.24 10.84
C TYR A 161 -2.34 -8.57 11.99
N TYR A 162 -1.76 -8.57 13.21
CA TYR A 162 -2.38 -7.95 14.38
C TYR A 162 -2.53 -6.45 14.25
N ILE A 163 -1.54 -5.75 13.69
CA ILE A 163 -1.61 -4.32 13.43
C ILE A 163 -2.81 -4.01 12.51
N ILE A 164 -2.90 -4.70 11.38
CA ILE A 164 -3.97 -4.51 10.39
C ILE A 164 -5.32 -4.88 10.99
N ASN A 165 -5.42 -6.03 11.64
CA ASN A 165 -6.68 -6.52 12.21
C ASN A 165 -7.20 -5.63 13.35
N GLN A 166 -6.32 -5.09 14.19
CA GLN A 166 -6.70 -4.15 15.23
C GLN A 166 -7.26 -2.85 14.66
N PHE A 167 -6.73 -2.40 13.52
CA PHE A 167 -7.11 -1.14 12.90
C PHE A 167 -8.32 -1.30 11.95
N LEU A 168 -8.34 -2.34 11.13
CA LEU A 168 -9.33 -2.55 10.07
C LEU A 168 -10.30 -3.70 10.37
N GLY A 169 -9.97 -4.58 11.32
CA GLY A 169 -10.80 -5.73 11.68
C GLY A 169 -12.23 -5.32 12.02
N GLU A 170 -13.17 -6.18 11.68
CA GLU A 170 -14.57 -6.02 12.09
C GLU A 170 -14.67 -6.17 13.60
N THR A 171 -15.25 -5.18 14.25
CA THR A 171 -15.57 -5.20 15.70
C THR A 171 -16.91 -5.90 15.92
#